data_df461ef294dd5a9bd884a978f12f6408
#
_entry.id   df461ef294dd5a9bd884a978f12f6408
#
_cell.length_a   1.000
_cell.length_b   1.000
_cell.length_c   1.000
_cell.angle_alpha   90.00
_cell.angle_beta   90.00
_cell.angle_gamma   90.00
#
_symmetry.space_group_name_H-M   'P 1'
#
loop_
_entity.id
_entity.type
_entity.pdbx_description
1 polymer ?
#
loop_
_entity_poly.entity_id
_entity_poly.type
_entity_poly.pdbx_seq_one_letter_code
_entity_poly.pdbx_strand_id
1 'polypeptide(L)'
;ILIGLVGSEMCIRDSFHGALKSKAEELGAKFVKGEIKNLSEIKAKTIVSAAGCWTKELLKDIPVVPQKHTVFRVKCPKYIKEMPLTGDLTSGVYWRPEGGEYLAGSPISTFDAKDLEPDWNHYEEFVWPALAKRVPIFEELKLTGAWAGYYDCNKLDNNAVVGKHPKYDNVYMASGFTGRGLMQAPGIGRALTELITTGKYQTIDISVFGVDRVLNST
;
A
#
# COMPACT_ATOMS: atom_id res chain seq x y z
N ILE A 1 -6.60 19.70 2.87
CA ILE A 1 -6.87 19.97 1.44
C ILE A 1 -5.62 19.59 0.68
N LEU A 2 -5.65 18.45 0.01
CA LEU A 2 -4.52 17.89 -0.75
C LEU A 2 -4.71 18.11 -2.26
N ILE A 3 -5.07 19.32 -2.67
CA ILE A 3 -5.33 19.66 -4.08
C ILE A 3 -4.06 19.57 -4.95
N GLY A 4 -2.87 19.61 -4.37
CA GLY A 4 -1.60 19.51 -5.09
C GLY A 4 -1.05 18.08 -5.29
N LEU A 5 -1.68 17.05 -4.71
CA LEU A 5 -1.22 15.67 -4.80
C LEU A 5 -1.97 14.84 -5.84
N VAL A 6 -2.92 15.43 -6.53
CA VAL A 6 -3.72 14.78 -7.57
C VAL A 6 -3.00 14.93 -8.90
N GLY A 7 -2.25 13.95 -9.32
CA GLY A 7 -1.68 13.96 -10.66
C GLY A 7 -0.38 13.18 -10.88
N SER A 8 0.26 12.70 -9.84
CA SER A 8 1.50 11.95 -10.01
C SER A 8 1.83 11.07 -8.81
N GLU A 9 0.86 10.30 -8.32
CA GLU A 9 1.08 9.44 -7.14
C GLU A 9 2.33 8.57 -7.27
N MET A 10 2.59 8.04 -8.44
CA MET A 10 3.81 7.24 -8.67
C MET A 10 5.06 8.11 -8.55
N CYS A 11 5.10 9.28 -9.21
CA CYS A 11 6.25 10.19 -9.14
C CYS A 11 6.43 10.77 -7.74
N ILE A 12 5.34 11.14 -7.05
CA ILE A 12 5.38 11.64 -5.66
C ILE A 12 5.86 10.54 -4.73
N ARG A 13 5.32 9.34 -4.85
CA ARG A 13 5.74 8.19 -4.05
C ARG A 13 7.24 7.93 -4.19
N ASP A 14 7.74 7.85 -5.40
CA ASP A 14 9.13 7.51 -5.66
C ASP A 14 10.07 8.64 -5.22
N SER A 15 9.69 9.91 -5.46
CA SER A 15 10.45 11.08 -4.98
C SER A 15 10.47 11.15 -3.46
N PHE A 16 9.33 10.91 -2.81
CA PHE A 16 9.23 10.93 -1.35
C PHE A 16 10.04 9.80 -0.71
N HIS A 17 9.93 8.58 -1.25
CA HIS A 17 10.73 7.45 -0.80
C HIS A 17 12.23 7.70 -0.98
N GLY A 18 12.64 8.22 -2.14
CA GLY A 18 14.03 8.59 -2.42
C GLY A 18 14.56 9.64 -1.43
N ALA A 19 13.78 10.69 -1.17
CA ALA A 19 14.15 11.73 -0.23
C ALA A 19 14.31 11.21 1.21
N LEU A 20 13.39 10.38 1.67
CA LEU A 20 13.48 9.74 2.99
C LEU A 20 14.69 8.84 3.11
N LYS A 21 14.97 8.04 2.06
CA LYS A 21 16.16 7.17 2.02
C LYS A 21 17.43 8.00 2.12
N SER A 22 17.59 9.01 1.25
CA SER A 22 18.77 9.88 1.26
C SER A 22 18.97 10.55 2.61
N LYS A 23 17.88 11.04 3.22
CA LYS A 23 17.96 11.66 4.54
C LYS A 23 18.35 10.67 5.64
N ALA A 24 17.85 9.44 5.59
CA ALA A 24 18.26 8.39 6.53
C ALA A 24 19.75 8.05 6.38
N GLU A 25 20.26 7.96 5.15
CA GLU A 25 21.68 7.71 4.88
C GLU A 25 22.57 8.85 5.40
N GLU A 26 22.18 10.12 5.19
CA GLU A 26 22.86 11.28 5.78
C GLU A 26 22.95 11.22 7.31
N LEU A 27 21.91 10.64 7.95
CA LEU A 27 21.85 10.46 9.40
C LEU A 27 22.53 9.16 9.87
N GLY A 28 23.21 8.44 8.99
CA GLY A 28 24.02 7.25 9.31
C GLY A 28 23.32 5.91 9.13
N ALA A 29 22.10 5.86 8.57
CA ALA A 29 21.49 4.59 8.24
C ALA A 29 22.24 3.89 7.09
N LYS A 30 22.34 2.57 7.16
CA LYS A 30 22.96 1.75 6.11
C LYS A 30 21.88 0.91 5.43
N PHE A 31 21.79 1.04 4.11
CA PHE A 31 20.89 0.21 3.30
C PHE A 31 21.68 -1.01 2.77
N VAL A 32 21.23 -2.19 3.17
CA VAL A 32 21.84 -3.46 2.74
C VAL A 32 20.81 -4.20 1.88
N LYS A 33 21.21 -4.56 0.65
CA LYS A 33 20.38 -5.38 -0.23
C LYS A 33 20.56 -6.84 0.15
N GLY A 34 19.46 -7.52 0.45
CA GLY A 34 19.46 -8.93 0.83
C GLY A 34 18.03 -9.44 1.02
N GLU A 35 17.88 -10.74 1.09
CA GLU A 35 16.64 -11.42 1.43
C GLU A 35 16.79 -12.03 2.82
N ILE A 36 15.82 -11.76 3.70
CA ILE A 36 15.73 -12.32 5.05
C ILE A 36 14.59 -13.33 5.06
N LYS A 37 14.90 -14.56 5.33
CA LYS A 37 13.91 -15.66 5.42
C LYS A 37 13.50 -15.99 6.83
N ASN A 38 14.33 -15.59 7.79
CA ASN A 38 14.07 -15.83 9.21
C ASN A 38 14.60 -14.66 10.05
N LEU A 39 13.85 -14.25 11.07
CA LEU A 39 14.27 -13.18 11.99
C LEU A 39 15.57 -13.51 12.73
N SER A 40 15.89 -14.78 12.94
CA SER A 40 17.15 -15.22 13.58
C SER A 40 18.42 -14.89 12.79
N GLU A 41 18.28 -14.58 11.50
CA GLU A 41 19.41 -14.11 10.67
C GLU A 41 19.84 -12.69 11.04
N ILE A 42 18.98 -11.94 11.74
CA ILE A 42 19.21 -10.54 12.09
C ILE A 42 19.80 -10.46 13.51
N LYS A 43 21.05 -10.04 13.62
CA LYS A 43 21.70 -9.77 14.91
C LYS A 43 21.57 -8.30 15.27
N ALA A 44 20.45 -7.92 15.89
CA ALA A 44 20.19 -6.55 16.32
C ALA A 44 19.51 -6.51 17.69
N LYS A 45 19.72 -5.41 18.42
CA LYS A 45 19.04 -5.17 19.71
C LYS A 45 17.55 -4.95 19.53
N THR A 46 17.17 -4.34 18.41
CA THR A 46 15.79 -4.07 18.04
C THR A 46 15.61 -4.36 16.56
N ILE A 47 14.55 -5.03 16.21
CA ILE A 47 14.15 -5.36 14.84
C ILE A 47 12.80 -4.71 14.57
N VAL A 48 12.67 -4.01 13.45
CA VAL A 48 11.39 -3.53 12.97
C VAL A 48 11.07 -4.24 11.65
N SER A 49 10.09 -5.11 11.65
CA SER A 49 9.60 -5.78 10.46
C SER A 49 8.62 -4.87 9.72
N ALA A 50 9.01 -4.41 8.54
CA ALA A 50 8.14 -3.68 7.60
C ALA A 50 8.05 -4.45 6.27
N ALA A 51 7.83 -5.77 6.37
CA ALA A 51 7.91 -6.71 5.25
C ALA A 51 6.68 -6.69 4.33
N GLY A 52 5.69 -5.81 4.57
CA GLY A 52 4.51 -5.68 3.75
C GLY A 52 3.77 -7.00 3.60
N CYS A 53 3.42 -7.38 2.38
CA CYS A 53 2.66 -8.61 2.11
C CYS A 53 3.43 -9.91 2.43
N TRP A 54 4.76 -9.85 2.63
CA TRP A 54 5.58 -10.99 3.06
C TRP A 54 5.71 -11.12 4.58
N THR A 55 5.00 -10.30 5.35
CA THR A 55 5.04 -10.36 6.83
C THR A 55 4.76 -11.76 7.35
N LYS A 56 3.80 -12.49 6.77
CA LYS A 56 3.44 -13.84 7.19
C LYS A 56 4.57 -14.86 7.01
N GLU A 57 5.53 -14.61 6.15
CA GLU A 57 6.69 -15.49 5.97
C GLU A 57 7.65 -15.40 7.16
N LEU A 58 7.79 -14.20 7.74
CA LEU A 58 8.64 -13.92 8.89
C LEU A 58 7.92 -14.10 10.23
N LEU A 59 6.65 -13.68 10.29
CA LEU A 59 5.78 -13.67 11.47
C LEU A 59 4.49 -14.44 11.11
N LYS A 60 4.54 -15.76 11.25
CA LYS A 60 3.52 -16.69 10.73
C LYS A 60 2.15 -16.54 11.36
N ASP A 61 2.08 -15.97 12.54
CA ASP A 61 0.85 -15.71 13.29
C ASP A 61 0.15 -14.39 12.93
N ILE A 62 0.75 -13.59 12.08
CA ILE A 62 0.16 -12.33 11.62
C ILE A 62 -0.66 -12.56 10.34
N PRO A 63 -1.96 -12.20 10.33
CA PRO A 63 -2.89 -12.50 9.24
C PRO A 63 -2.76 -11.51 8.05
N VAL A 64 -1.54 -11.12 7.70
CA VAL A 64 -1.26 -10.24 6.57
C VAL A 64 -0.87 -11.08 5.35
N VAL A 65 -1.56 -10.86 4.25
CA VAL A 65 -1.39 -11.63 3.01
C VAL A 65 -1.30 -10.70 1.80
N PRO A 66 -0.67 -11.16 0.70
CA PRO A 66 -0.70 -10.43 -0.55
C PRO A 66 -2.12 -10.39 -1.13
N GLN A 67 -2.53 -9.19 -1.52
CA GLN A 67 -3.76 -8.93 -2.25
C GLN A 67 -3.40 -8.21 -3.56
N LYS A 68 -3.51 -8.92 -4.68
CA LYS A 68 -3.16 -8.38 -5.99
C LYS A 68 -4.23 -7.43 -6.50
N HIS A 69 -3.81 -6.24 -6.87
CA HIS A 69 -4.62 -5.24 -7.56
C HIS A 69 -4.02 -4.93 -8.92
N THR A 70 -4.87 -4.77 -9.92
CA THR A 70 -4.48 -4.31 -11.26
C THR A 70 -4.87 -2.85 -11.45
N VAL A 71 -3.96 -2.08 -11.99
CA VAL A 71 -4.20 -0.70 -12.44
C VAL A 71 -4.06 -0.66 -13.95
N PHE A 72 -5.04 -0.10 -14.61
CA PHE A 72 -5.11 0.02 -16.05
C PHE A 72 -4.75 1.44 -16.49
N ARG A 73 -3.97 1.56 -17.54
CA ARG A 73 -3.67 2.81 -18.21
C ARG A 73 -4.48 2.90 -19.49
N VAL A 74 -5.27 3.95 -19.60
CA VAL A 74 -6.23 4.11 -20.69
C VAL A 74 -6.15 5.50 -21.29
N LYS A 75 -6.32 5.59 -22.61
CA LYS A 75 -6.28 6.83 -23.37
C LYS A 75 -7.66 7.15 -23.94
N CYS A 76 -8.11 8.38 -23.71
CA CYS A 76 -9.32 8.92 -24.30
C CYS A 76 -8.97 9.86 -25.46
N PRO A 77 -9.72 9.85 -26.57
CA PRO A 77 -9.53 10.81 -27.66
C PRO A 77 -9.61 12.27 -27.21
N LYS A 78 -10.49 12.57 -26.26
CA LYS A 78 -10.61 13.88 -25.62
C LYS A 78 -10.15 13.77 -24.17
N TYR A 79 -8.94 14.24 -23.90
CA TYR A 79 -8.38 14.28 -22.56
C TYR A 79 -8.94 15.45 -21.74
N ILE A 80 -9.47 15.14 -20.53
CA ILE A 80 -9.99 16.14 -19.58
C ILE A 80 -8.96 16.26 -18.46
N LYS A 81 -8.06 17.22 -18.59
CA LYS A 81 -6.89 17.40 -17.68
C LYS A 81 -7.30 17.69 -16.22
N GLU A 82 -8.36 18.47 -16.03
CA GLU A 82 -8.77 18.95 -14.72
C GLU A 82 -9.76 18.02 -14.00
N MET A 83 -9.93 16.81 -14.53
CA MET A 83 -10.76 15.80 -13.86
C MET A 83 -10.08 15.37 -12.55
N PRO A 84 -10.78 15.42 -11.42
CA PRO A 84 -10.23 14.92 -10.16
C PRO A 84 -10.12 13.40 -10.14
N LEU A 85 -9.42 12.83 -9.15
CA LEU A 85 -9.60 11.43 -8.78
C LEU A 85 -11.10 11.21 -8.50
N THR A 86 -11.70 10.35 -9.27
CA THR A 86 -13.14 10.07 -9.22
C THR A 86 -13.37 8.60 -8.94
N GLY A 87 -14.30 8.29 -8.07
CA GLY A 87 -14.74 6.93 -7.77
C GLY A 87 -16.23 6.77 -7.97
N ASP A 88 -16.63 5.74 -8.67
CA ASP A 88 -18.02 5.32 -8.73
C ASP A 88 -18.38 4.46 -7.53
N LEU A 89 -19.14 5.00 -6.60
CA LEU A 89 -19.53 4.31 -5.37
C LEU A 89 -20.36 3.05 -5.61
N THR A 90 -20.98 2.92 -6.77
CA THR A 90 -21.81 1.75 -7.09
C THR A 90 -20.94 0.53 -7.49
N SER A 91 -19.97 0.75 -8.35
CA SER A 91 -19.05 -0.30 -8.83
C SER A 91 -17.74 -0.35 -8.04
N GLY A 92 -17.38 0.74 -7.36
CA GLY A 92 -16.08 0.94 -6.75
C GLY A 92 -14.95 1.24 -7.74
N VAL A 93 -15.25 1.30 -9.03
CA VAL A 93 -14.26 1.67 -10.05
C VAL A 93 -13.85 3.12 -9.86
N TYR A 94 -12.55 3.36 -9.88
CA TYR A 94 -11.99 4.70 -9.79
C TYR A 94 -11.12 5.01 -10.99
N TRP A 95 -10.98 6.30 -11.28
CA TRP A 95 -10.06 6.79 -12.32
C TRP A 95 -9.52 8.17 -11.98
N ARG A 96 -8.40 8.51 -12.56
CA ARG A 96 -7.78 9.84 -12.47
C ARG A 96 -6.93 10.14 -13.70
N PRO A 97 -6.77 11.42 -14.08
CA PRO A 97 -5.82 11.80 -15.13
C PRO A 97 -4.37 11.57 -14.67
N GLU A 98 -3.55 11.12 -15.61
CA GLU A 98 -2.11 10.91 -15.41
C GLU A 98 -1.36 11.04 -16.73
N GLY A 99 -0.49 12.05 -16.87
CA GLY A 99 0.41 12.19 -18.03
C GLY A 99 -0.25 12.21 -19.41
N GLY A 100 -1.49 12.73 -19.55
CA GLY A 100 -2.23 12.76 -20.82
C GLY A 100 -3.08 11.52 -21.07
N GLU A 101 -3.09 10.59 -20.15
CA GLU A 101 -3.93 9.39 -20.11
C GLU A 101 -4.73 9.36 -18.80
N TYR A 102 -5.44 8.27 -18.55
CA TYR A 102 -6.06 8.01 -17.25
C TYR A 102 -5.54 6.72 -16.67
N LEU A 103 -5.42 6.70 -15.35
CA LEU A 103 -5.29 5.48 -14.58
C LEU A 103 -6.65 5.08 -14.04
N ALA A 104 -7.00 3.82 -14.18
CA ALA A 104 -8.25 3.26 -13.69
C ALA A 104 -7.99 1.96 -12.93
N GLY A 105 -8.83 1.68 -11.95
CA GLY A 105 -8.78 0.45 -11.18
C GLY A 105 -10.10 0.16 -10.51
N SER A 106 -10.17 -0.97 -9.84
CA SER A 106 -11.38 -1.42 -9.14
C SER A 106 -11.04 -2.01 -7.77
N PRO A 107 -12.02 -2.17 -6.87
CA PRO A 107 -11.83 -2.86 -5.60
C PRO A 107 -11.67 -4.36 -5.74
N ILE A 108 -11.98 -4.93 -6.90
CA ILE A 108 -11.85 -6.36 -7.14
C ILE A 108 -10.37 -6.73 -7.19
N SER A 109 -10.01 -7.76 -6.46
CA SER A 109 -8.63 -8.14 -6.21
C SER A 109 -8.53 -9.64 -5.95
N THR A 110 -7.33 -10.19 -6.16
CA THR A 110 -7.04 -11.60 -5.91
C THR A 110 -6.17 -11.75 -4.68
N PHE A 111 -6.66 -12.49 -3.69
CA PHE A 111 -5.88 -12.84 -2.51
C PHE A 111 -4.92 -13.98 -2.78
N ASP A 112 -3.81 -13.98 -2.06
CA ASP A 112 -2.76 -15.01 -2.13
C ASP A 112 -2.24 -15.27 -3.56
N ALA A 113 -2.35 -14.26 -4.45
CA ALA A 113 -1.81 -14.34 -5.80
C ALA A 113 -0.29 -14.51 -5.77
N LYS A 114 0.22 -15.35 -6.68
CA LYS A 114 1.65 -15.70 -6.74
C LYS A 114 2.39 -14.99 -7.85
N ASP A 115 1.68 -14.21 -8.66
CA ASP A 115 2.21 -13.48 -9.80
C ASP A 115 1.72 -12.03 -9.82
N LEU A 116 2.39 -11.21 -10.59
CA LEU A 116 2.03 -9.82 -10.84
C LEU A 116 1.53 -9.60 -12.28
N GLU A 117 1.03 -10.67 -12.93
CA GLU A 117 0.39 -10.53 -14.23
C GLU A 117 -0.92 -9.73 -14.06
N PRO A 118 -1.12 -8.67 -14.85
CA PRO A 118 -2.38 -7.92 -14.86
C PRO A 118 -3.56 -8.81 -15.23
N ASP A 119 -4.69 -8.54 -14.62
CA ASP A 119 -5.96 -9.20 -14.99
C ASP A 119 -6.61 -8.46 -16.16
N TRP A 120 -6.22 -8.81 -17.38
CA TRP A 120 -6.68 -8.16 -18.61
C TRP A 120 -8.18 -8.33 -18.84
N ASN A 121 -8.75 -9.50 -18.54
CA ASN A 121 -10.18 -9.75 -18.73
C ASN A 121 -11.02 -8.86 -17.84
N HIS A 122 -10.53 -8.58 -16.63
CA HIS A 122 -11.21 -7.70 -15.69
C HIS A 122 -11.41 -6.27 -16.22
N TYR A 123 -10.52 -5.79 -17.08
CA TYR A 123 -10.70 -4.50 -17.74
C TYR A 123 -11.93 -4.52 -18.64
N GLU A 124 -12.02 -5.48 -19.56
CA GLU A 124 -13.08 -5.58 -20.57
C GLU A 124 -14.44 -5.89 -19.94
N GLU A 125 -14.46 -6.79 -18.95
CA GLU A 125 -15.70 -7.30 -18.36
C GLU A 125 -16.28 -6.36 -17.29
N PHE A 126 -15.45 -5.58 -16.61
CA PHE A 126 -15.90 -4.83 -15.44
C PHE A 126 -15.48 -3.35 -15.46
N VAL A 127 -14.19 -3.05 -15.64
CA VAL A 127 -13.68 -1.68 -15.42
C VAL A 127 -14.15 -0.75 -16.52
N TRP A 128 -13.93 -1.12 -17.79
CA TRP A 128 -14.35 -0.28 -18.93
C TRP A 128 -15.86 -0.04 -18.97
N PRO A 129 -16.75 -1.04 -18.84
CA PRO A 129 -18.20 -0.80 -18.82
C PRO A 129 -18.64 0.16 -17.70
N ALA A 130 -18.03 0.06 -16.52
CA ALA A 130 -18.32 0.97 -15.42
C ALA A 130 -17.89 2.41 -15.71
N LEU A 131 -16.71 2.59 -16.32
CA LEU A 131 -16.21 3.89 -16.74
C LEU A 131 -17.10 4.53 -17.82
N ALA A 132 -17.43 3.79 -18.88
CA ALA A 132 -18.27 4.24 -19.99
C ALA A 132 -19.68 4.66 -19.50
N LYS A 133 -20.25 3.89 -18.59
CA LYS A 133 -21.55 4.21 -17.99
C LYS A 133 -21.56 5.56 -17.26
N ARG A 134 -20.44 5.95 -16.64
CA ARG A 134 -20.34 7.20 -15.86
C ARG A 134 -19.91 8.40 -16.67
N VAL A 135 -19.04 8.19 -17.62
CA VAL A 135 -18.49 9.25 -18.48
C VAL A 135 -18.66 8.80 -19.93
N PRO A 136 -19.70 9.26 -20.66
CA PRO A 136 -20.05 8.71 -21.99
C PRO A 136 -18.89 8.67 -22.98
N ILE A 137 -18.00 9.68 -23.00
CA ILE A 137 -16.84 9.69 -23.90
C ILE A 137 -15.82 8.57 -23.58
N PHE A 138 -15.93 7.92 -22.42
CA PHE A 138 -15.08 6.79 -22.06
C PHE A 138 -15.48 5.47 -22.76
N GLU A 139 -16.56 5.47 -23.55
CA GLU A 139 -16.81 4.39 -24.51
C GLU A 139 -15.68 4.27 -25.54
N GLU A 140 -14.99 5.38 -25.84
CA GLU A 140 -13.88 5.44 -26.80
C GLU A 140 -12.49 5.19 -26.14
N LEU A 141 -12.44 4.77 -24.88
CA LEU A 141 -11.17 4.48 -24.21
C LEU A 141 -10.41 3.37 -24.93
N LYS A 142 -9.10 3.56 -25.05
CA LYS A 142 -8.17 2.56 -25.53
C LYS A 142 -7.24 2.15 -24.40
N LEU A 143 -7.19 0.87 -24.10
CA LEU A 143 -6.24 0.30 -23.14
C LEU A 143 -4.83 0.45 -23.72
N THR A 144 -3.95 1.15 -22.99
CA THR A 144 -2.56 1.41 -23.40
C THR A 144 -1.55 0.64 -22.56
N GLY A 145 -1.98 0.06 -21.44
CA GLY A 145 -1.16 -0.78 -20.59
C GLY A 145 -1.82 -1.08 -19.26
N ALA A 146 -1.20 -1.94 -18.50
CA ALA A 146 -1.59 -2.25 -17.14
C ALA A 146 -0.39 -2.72 -16.33
N TRP A 147 -0.50 -2.67 -15.01
CA TRP A 147 0.41 -3.32 -14.08
C TRP A 147 -0.36 -3.82 -12.87
N ALA A 148 0.19 -4.82 -12.22
CA ALA A 148 -0.34 -5.30 -10.95
C ALA A 148 0.64 -5.02 -9.81
N GLY A 149 0.12 -4.93 -8.59
CA GLY A 149 0.89 -4.77 -7.37
C GLY A 149 0.20 -5.48 -6.21
N TYR A 150 0.98 -5.78 -5.17
CA TYR A 150 0.43 -6.36 -3.95
C TYR A 150 0.16 -5.27 -2.92
N TYR A 151 -1.06 -5.27 -2.38
CA TYR A 151 -1.34 -4.70 -1.08
C TYR A 151 -0.99 -5.73 0.00
N ASP A 152 -0.53 -5.25 1.12
CA ASP A 152 -0.35 -6.01 2.35
C ASP A 152 -1.68 -6.04 3.12
N CYS A 153 -2.56 -6.96 2.77
CA CYS A 153 -3.90 -7.00 3.32
C CYS A 153 -3.93 -7.70 4.68
N ASN A 154 -4.40 -7.01 5.71
CA ASN A 154 -4.76 -7.63 6.97
C ASN A 154 -6.17 -8.21 6.85
N LYS A 155 -6.28 -9.55 6.86
CA LYS A 155 -7.55 -10.27 6.67
C LYS A 155 -8.57 -10.06 7.79
N LEU A 156 -8.16 -9.59 8.97
CA LEU A 156 -9.07 -9.40 10.07
C LEU A 156 -10.04 -8.24 9.82
N ASP A 157 -9.49 -7.07 9.47
CA ASP A 157 -10.26 -5.83 9.42
C ASP A 157 -9.74 -4.79 8.41
N ASN A 158 -8.82 -5.20 7.54
CA ASN A 158 -8.17 -4.32 6.55
C ASN A 158 -7.45 -3.10 7.16
N ASN A 159 -7.10 -3.15 8.44
CA ASN A 159 -6.34 -2.08 9.10
C ASN A 159 -4.93 -2.52 9.45
N ALA A 160 -4.04 -1.55 9.57
CA ALA A 160 -2.63 -1.78 9.88
C ALA A 160 -2.44 -2.57 11.18
N VAL A 161 -1.36 -3.33 11.23
CA VAL A 161 -0.89 -4.04 12.43
C VAL A 161 0.46 -3.43 12.78
N VAL A 162 0.51 -2.70 13.91
CA VAL A 162 1.68 -1.90 14.30
C VAL A 162 1.96 -2.05 15.78
N GLY A 163 3.24 -2.19 16.14
CA GLY A 163 3.66 -2.21 17.53
C GLY A 163 4.66 -3.31 17.85
N LYS A 164 4.89 -3.55 19.14
CA LYS A 164 5.74 -4.62 19.62
C LYS A 164 5.04 -5.97 19.45
N HIS A 165 5.74 -6.97 18.94
CA HIS A 165 5.20 -8.32 18.83
C HIS A 165 5.30 -9.02 20.20
N PRO A 166 4.20 -9.55 20.76
CA PRO A 166 4.21 -10.04 22.15
C PRO A 166 5.06 -11.29 22.38
N LYS A 167 5.31 -12.10 21.35
CA LYS A 167 6.12 -13.32 21.44
C LYS A 167 7.63 -13.08 21.32
N TYR A 168 8.06 -11.89 20.97
CA TYR A 168 9.47 -11.56 20.75
C TYR A 168 9.86 -10.31 21.54
N ASP A 169 10.91 -10.39 22.33
CA ASP A 169 11.31 -9.28 23.20
C ASP A 169 11.80 -8.05 22.46
N ASN A 170 12.35 -8.24 21.27
CA ASN A 170 13.01 -7.18 20.50
C ASN A 170 12.41 -6.93 19.11
N VAL A 171 11.25 -7.52 18.78
CA VAL A 171 10.62 -7.37 17.46
C VAL A 171 9.43 -6.43 17.53
N TYR A 172 9.47 -5.43 16.69
CA TYR A 172 8.36 -4.53 16.36
C TYR A 172 7.95 -4.74 14.91
N MET A 173 6.75 -4.33 14.57
CA MET A 173 6.27 -4.46 13.20
C MET A 173 5.39 -3.30 12.75
N ALA A 174 5.33 -3.09 11.44
CA ALA A 174 4.42 -2.21 10.74
C ALA A 174 4.04 -2.82 9.40
N SER A 175 2.80 -3.30 9.27
CA SER A 175 2.34 -4.07 8.10
C SER A 175 0.81 -4.06 8.05
N GLY A 176 0.24 -4.60 6.98
CA GLY A 176 -1.22 -4.75 6.87
C GLY A 176 -1.95 -3.44 6.54
N PHE A 177 -1.30 -2.51 5.87
CA PHE A 177 -1.87 -1.19 5.56
C PHE A 177 -2.97 -1.21 4.51
N THR A 178 -3.12 -2.29 3.77
CA THR A 178 -4.19 -2.49 2.79
C THR A 178 -4.33 -1.30 1.82
N GLY A 179 -3.20 -0.91 1.20
CA GLY A 179 -3.12 0.17 0.21
C GLY A 179 -2.98 1.59 0.77
N ARG A 180 -3.04 1.79 2.09
CA ARG A 180 -2.98 3.11 2.74
C ARG A 180 -1.60 3.45 3.34
N GLY A 181 -0.61 2.60 3.12
CA GLY A 181 0.69 2.69 3.77
C GLY A 181 1.44 3.98 3.49
N LEU A 182 1.45 4.47 2.26
CA LEU A 182 2.20 5.67 1.89
C LEU A 182 1.79 6.90 2.73
N MET A 183 0.50 7.15 2.84
CA MET A 183 -0.01 8.32 3.56
C MET A 183 0.09 8.17 5.08
N GLN A 184 0.14 6.95 5.58
CA GLN A 184 0.26 6.66 7.02
C GLN A 184 1.71 6.55 7.50
N ALA A 185 2.65 6.24 6.61
CA ALA A 185 4.04 5.93 6.95
C ALA A 185 4.74 6.98 7.83
N PRO A 186 4.59 8.31 7.62
CA PRO A 186 5.26 9.30 8.48
C PRO A 186 4.77 9.24 9.94
N GLY A 187 3.46 9.15 10.14
CA GLY A 187 2.87 9.05 11.48
C GLY A 187 3.22 7.75 12.18
N ILE A 188 3.15 6.63 11.46
CA ILE A 188 3.52 5.30 11.95
C ILE A 188 5.01 5.22 12.31
N GLY A 189 5.89 5.73 11.45
CA GLY A 189 7.33 5.77 11.71
C GLY A 189 7.67 6.55 12.97
N ARG A 190 7.00 7.70 13.17
CA ARG A 190 7.16 8.50 14.40
C ARG A 190 6.66 7.75 15.62
N ALA A 191 5.46 7.20 15.58
CA ALA A 191 4.85 6.49 16.71
C ALA A 191 5.68 5.25 17.11
N LEU A 192 6.17 4.47 16.13
CA LEU A 192 7.08 3.35 16.41
C LEU A 192 8.41 3.80 17.02
N THR A 193 8.99 4.91 16.54
CA THR A 193 10.21 5.47 17.11
C THR A 193 9.98 5.84 18.57
N GLU A 194 8.88 6.51 18.90
CA GLU A 194 8.50 6.87 20.26
C GLU A 194 8.35 5.61 21.15
N LEU A 195 7.62 4.62 20.65
CA LEU A 195 7.42 3.35 21.38
C LEU A 195 8.74 2.63 21.65
N ILE A 196 9.65 2.57 20.66
CA ILE A 196 10.95 1.89 20.80
C ILE A 196 11.87 2.63 21.76
N THR A 197 11.90 3.96 21.71
CA THR A 197 12.86 4.76 22.47
C THR A 197 12.40 5.10 23.89
N THR A 198 11.09 5.22 24.10
CA THR A 198 10.51 5.67 25.36
C THR A 198 9.53 4.68 26.01
N GLY A 199 9.22 3.59 25.32
CA GLY A 199 8.26 2.57 25.77
C GLY A 199 6.79 2.96 25.65
N LYS A 200 6.46 4.13 25.09
CA LYS A 200 5.07 4.60 24.94
C LYS A 200 4.91 5.53 23.75
N TYR A 201 3.69 5.62 23.25
CA TYR A 201 3.30 6.65 22.29
C TYR A 201 3.22 8.03 22.98
N GLN A 202 3.72 9.07 22.34
CA GLN A 202 3.75 10.41 22.91
C GLN A 202 2.94 11.41 22.10
N THR A 203 3.06 11.36 20.78
CA THR A 203 2.42 12.31 19.87
C THR A 203 1.06 11.83 19.38
N ILE A 204 0.98 10.59 18.95
CA ILE A 204 -0.23 9.96 18.44
C ILE A 204 -0.31 8.56 19.05
N ASP A 205 -1.39 8.30 19.77
CA ASP A 205 -1.68 6.96 20.27
C ASP A 205 -2.24 6.10 19.13
N ILE A 206 -1.46 5.12 18.72
CA ILE A 206 -1.84 4.15 17.68
C ILE A 206 -2.06 2.74 18.26
N SER A 207 -2.26 2.61 19.57
CA SER A 207 -2.47 1.33 20.24
C SER A 207 -3.65 0.54 19.67
N VAL A 208 -4.64 1.23 19.10
CA VAL A 208 -5.76 0.61 18.37
C VAL A 208 -5.32 -0.30 17.22
N PHE A 209 -4.12 -0.09 16.66
CA PHE A 209 -3.52 -0.95 15.64
C PHE A 209 -2.58 -2.01 16.21
N GLY A 210 -2.59 -2.20 17.52
CA GLY A 210 -1.69 -3.11 18.23
C GLY A 210 -1.72 -4.55 17.73
N VAL A 211 -0.60 -5.23 17.86
CA VAL A 211 -0.41 -6.63 17.40
C VAL A 211 -1.33 -7.59 18.13
N ASP A 212 -1.57 -7.38 19.43
CA ASP A 212 -2.45 -8.23 20.24
C ASP A 212 -3.86 -8.36 19.68
N ARG A 213 -4.35 -7.32 19.02
CA ARG A 213 -5.66 -7.27 18.37
C ARG A 213 -5.85 -8.40 17.37
N VAL A 214 -4.83 -8.69 16.56
CA VAL A 214 -4.90 -9.71 15.52
C VAL A 214 -4.59 -11.11 16.05
N LEU A 215 -3.82 -11.23 17.12
CA LEU A 215 -3.49 -12.51 17.74
C LEU A 215 -4.63 -13.05 18.61
N ASN A 216 -5.43 -12.20 19.21
CA ASN A 216 -6.54 -12.58 20.09
C ASN A 216 -7.85 -12.84 19.32
N SER A 217 -7.85 -12.60 18.00
CA SER A 217 -9.03 -12.77 17.13
C SER A 217 -8.98 -14.06 16.32
N THR A 218 -7.94 -14.87 16.47
CA THR A 218 -7.77 -16.23 15.93
C THR A 218 -7.99 -17.25 17.05
#